data_b0da5ed8716d9a70686e9569c6f7adf4
#
_entry.id   b0da5ed8716d9a70686e9569c6f7adf4
#
_cell.length_a   1.000
_cell.length_b   1.000
_cell.length_c   1.000
_cell.angle_alpha   90.00
_cell.angle_beta   90.00
_cell.angle_gamma   90.00
#
_symmetry.space_group_name_H-M   'P 1'
#
loop_
_entity.id
_entity.type
_entity.pdbx_description
1 polymer ?
#
loop_
_entity_poly.entity_id
_entity_poly.type
_entity_poly.pdbx_seq_one_letter_code
_entity_poly.pdbx_strand_id
1 'polypeptide(L)'
;MKPRIKIAEAERNGSNFQLYQHDDKFGISPTNKLLILGLLIYLALLLDNTLIINYLNFGNYYYFNIERFGIFFTIVCFIIFLNAFNMFDGINGQSGCYSLVILTFLYLKNPNIFIILISISIIFFLYLNFKNKIFLGDNGSYLISFLLSCLIIKNYNLTLINFTVE
;
A
#
# COMPACT_ATOMS: atom_id res chain seq x y z
N MET A 1 -15.87 -7.04 -18.79
CA MET A 1 -15.75 -7.17 -20.26
C MET A 1 -14.39 -6.63 -20.74
N LYS A 2 -13.23 -7.25 -20.34
CA LYS A 2 -11.88 -6.81 -20.77
C LYS A 2 -10.80 -7.91 -20.85
N PRO A 3 -11.08 -9.18 -21.20
CA PRO A 3 -9.99 -10.14 -21.42
C PRO A 3 -9.48 -10.19 -22.87
N ARG A 4 -10.26 -9.73 -23.86
CA ARG A 4 -9.91 -9.96 -25.27
C ARG A 4 -8.79 -9.08 -25.85
N ILE A 5 -8.56 -7.90 -25.31
CA ILE A 5 -7.50 -7.00 -25.82
C ILE A 5 -6.11 -7.47 -25.38
N LYS A 6 -5.99 -7.99 -24.16
CA LYS A 6 -4.70 -8.52 -23.65
C LYS A 6 -4.24 -9.79 -24.36
N ILE A 7 -5.18 -10.61 -24.88
CA ILE A 7 -4.87 -11.85 -25.61
C ILE A 7 -4.25 -11.54 -26.98
N ALA A 8 -4.75 -10.53 -27.69
CA ALA A 8 -4.25 -10.18 -29.03
C ALA A 8 -2.85 -9.56 -29.03
N GLU A 9 -2.43 -8.90 -27.94
CA GLU A 9 -1.07 -8.39 -27.77
C GLU A 9 -0.08 -9.47 -27.29
N ALA A 10 -0.54 -10.45 -26.52
CA ALA A 10 0.26 -11.57 -26.05
C ALA A 10 0.58 -12.59 -27.16
N GLU A 11 -0.31 -12.78 -28.11
CA GLU A 11 -0.07 -13.64 -29.27
C GLU A 11 1.03 -13.10 -30.21
N ARG A 12 1.31 -11.80 -30.16
CA ARG A 12 2.37 -11.16 -30.95
C ARG A 12 3.77 -11.33 -30.35
N ASN A 13 3.85 -11.66 -29.04
CA ASN A 13 5.12 -11.86 -28.31
C ASN A 13 5.08 -13.21 -27.57
N GLY A 14 5.19 -14.32 -28.29
CA GLY A 14 4.99 -15.70 -27.83
C GLY A 14 5.83 -16.18 -26.63
N SER A 15 6.69 -15.33 -26.02
CA SER A 15 7.46 -15.67 -24.83
C SER A 15 6.82 -15.21 -23.50
N ASN A 16 5.91 -14.23 -23.53
CA ASN A 16 5.32 -13.67 -22.30
C ASN A 16 4.01 -14.37 -21.89
N PHE A 17 3.38 -15.12 -22.81
CA PHE A 17 2.09 -15.78 -22.54
C PHE A 17 2.19 -16.90 -21.48
N GLN A 18 3.30 -17.62 -21.43
CA GLN A 18 3.50 -18.71 -20.46
C GLN A 18 3.68 -18.21 -19.02
N LEU A 19 4.25 -17.02 -18.82
CA LEU A 19 4.45 -16.44 -17.49
C LEU A 19 3.11 -16.01 -16.86
N TYR A 20 2.20 -15.41 -17.63
CA TYR A 20 0.88 -15.02 -17.15
C TYR A 20 -0.03 -16.20 -16.82
N GLN A 21 0.11 -17.32 -17.53
CA GLN A 21 -0.71 -18.52 -17.30
C GLN A 21 -0.25 -19.32 -16.07
N HIS A 22 0.97 -19.08 -15.57
CA HIS A 22 1.50 -19.75 -14.39
C HIS A 22 1.00 -19.13 -13.08
N ASP A 23 0.79 -17.81 -13.04
CA ASP A 23 0.26 -17.11 -11.87
C ASP A 23 -1.21 -17.48 -11.58
N ASP A 24 -2.02 -17.74 -12.61
CA ASP A 24 -3.43 -18.11 -12.43
C ASP A 24 -3.63 -19.56 -11.97
N LYS A 25 -2.67 -20.44 -12.15
CA LYS A 25 -2.80 -21.88 -11.78
C LYS A 25 -2.67 -22.17 -10.29
N PHE A 26 -2.00 -21.29 -9.53
CA PHE A 26 -1.84 -21.41 -8.08
C PHE A 26 -2.49 -20.26 -7.32
N GLY A 27 -3.49 -19.61 -7.91
CA GLY A 27 -4.19 -18.48 -7.33
C GLY A 27 -4.84 -18.84 -5.98
N ILE A 28 -4.35 -18.25 -4.92
CA ILE A 28 -5.00 -18.28 -3.60
C ILE A 28 -6.37 -17.62 -3.76
N SER A 29 -7.44 -18.23 -3.21
CA SER A 29 -8.77 -17.62 -3.28
C SER A 29 -8.74 -16.20 -2.68
N PRO A 30 -9.57 -15.26 -3.20
CA PRO A 30 -9.59 -13.88 -2.69
C PRO A 30 -9.81 -13.79 -1.17
N THR A 31 -10.64 -14.68 -0.64
CA THR A 31 -10.90 -14.77 0.81
C THR A 31 -9.65 -15.18 1.60
N ASN A 32 -8.91 -16.17 1.11
CA ASN A 32 -7.67 -16.61 1.76
C ASN A 32 -6.57 -15.54 1.67
N LYS A 33 -6.48 -14.79 0.56
CA LYS A 33 -5.58 -13.62 0.46
C LYS A 33 -5.88 -12.60 1.54
N LEU A 34 -7.16 -12.26 1.74
CA LEU A 34 -7.58 -11.31 2.77
C LEU A 34 -7.28 -11.79 4.19
N LEU A 35 -7.50 -13.08 4.47
CA LEU A 35 -7.22 -13.67 5.79
C LEU A 35 -5.73 -13.64 6.10
N ILE A 36 -4.89 -14.06 5.15
CA ILE A 36 -3.43 -14.03 5.31
C ILE A 36 -2.95 -12.58 5.50
N LEU A 37 -3.45 -11.65 4.70
CA LEU A 37 -3.10 -10.24 4.80
C LEU A 37 -3.51 -9.66 6.16
N GLY A 38 -4.73 -9.95 6.62
CA GLY A 38 -5.22 -9.53 7.94
C GLY A 38 -4.37 -10.09 9.08
N LEU A 39 -3.94 -11.37 8.99
CA LEU A 39 -3.06 -11.98 9.97
C LEU A 39 -1.68 -11.31 9.98
N LEU A 40 -1.10 -11.04 8.83
CA LEU A 40 0.20 -10.35 8.72
C LEU A 40 0.13 -8.94 9.29
N ILE A 41 -0.95 -8.19 9.00
CA ILE A 41 -1.17 -6.86 9.57
C ILE A 41 -1.31 -6.97 11.09
N TYR A 42 -2.11 -7.91 11.60
CA TYR A 42 -2.26 -8.11 13.05
C TYR A 42 -0.92 -8.38 13.74
N LEU A 43 -0.07 -9.25 13.16
CA LEU A 43 1.28 -9.50 13.68
C LEU A 43 2.15 -8.24 13.65
N ALA A 44 2.06 -7.43 12.60
CA ALA A 44 2.79 -6.17 12.52
C ALA A 44 2.36 -5.18 13.62
N LEU A 45 1.05 -5.10 13.93
CA LEU A 45 0.52 -4.26 15.02
C LEU A 45 0.95 -4.74 16.40
N LEU A 46 1.13 -6.05 16.60
CA LEU A 46 1.66 -6.61 17.84
C LEU A 46 3.15 -6.27 18.03
N LEU A 47 3.91 -6.18 16.95
CA LEU A 47 5.33 -5.82 16.99
C LEU A 47 5.56 -4.32 17.17
N ASP A 48 4.66 -3.49 16.66
CA ASP A 48 4.79 -2.02 16.70
C ASP A 48 3.44 -1.37 17.05
N ASN A 49 3.24 -1.11 18.34
CA ASN A 49 2.03 -0.47 18.85
C ASN A 49 1.84 0.97 18.33
N THR A 50 2.89 1.60 17.78
CA THR A 50 2.78 2.95 17.19
C THR A 50 1.97 2.97 15.89
N LEU A 51 1.68 1.80 15.32
CA LEU A 51 0.81 1.63 14.16
C LEU A 51 -0.68 1.56 14.51
N ILE A 52 -1.06 1.53 15.79
CA ILE A 52 -2.46 1.44 16.20
C ILE A 52 -3.06 2.85 16.24
N ILE A 53 -4.20 3.01 15.58
CA ILE A 53 -4.98 4.25 15.62
C ILE A 53 -5.91 4.16 16.84
N ASN A 54 -5.59 4.91 17.90
CA ASN A 54 -6.37 4.93 19.13
C ASN A 54 -7.33 6.12 19.20
N TYR A 55 -7.01 7.20 18.48
CA TYR A 55 -7.79 8.43 18.48
C TYR A 55 -8.05 8.90 17.06
N LEU A 56 -9.26 9.40 16.81
CA LEU A 56 -9.60 10.11 15.57
C LEU A 56 -9.75 11.59 15.90
N ASN A 57 -9.01 12.43 15.16
CA ASN A 57 -9.09 13.88 15.28
C ASN A 57 -9.92 14.44 14.13
N PHE A 58 -11.04 15.07 14.44
CA PHE A 58 -11.93 15.73 13.49
C PHE A 58 -11.83 17.27 13.54
N GLY A 59 -10.66 17.79 13.91
CA GLY A 59 -10.39 19.22 14.03
C GLY A 59 -10.08 19.63 15.47
N ASN A 60 -9.89 20.93 15.70
CA ASN A 60 -9.25 21.47 16.92
C ASN A 60 -9.95 21.13 18.26
N TYR A 61 -11.16 20.54 18.26
CA TYR A 61 -11.91 20.34 19.50
C TYR A 61 -12.57 18.95 19.64
N TYR A 62 -12.49 18.10 18.63
CA TYR A 62 -13.21 16.81 18.65
C TYR A 62 -12.25 15.64 18.50
N TYR A 63 -11.93 15.00 19.64
CA TYR A 63 -11.19 13.75 19.68
C TYR A 63 -12.14 12.60 20.00
N PHE A 64 -12.20 11.63 19.13
CA PHE A 64 -12.96 10.41 19.36
C PHE A 64 -12.02 9.29 19.76
N ASN A 65 -12.16 8.79 21.00
CA ASN A 65 -11.35 7.70 21.53
C ASN A 65 -11.93 6.35 21.07
N ILE A 66 -11.11 5.57 20.36
CA ILE A 66 -11.46 4.25 19.83
C ILE A 66 -10.55 3.13 20.41
N GLU A 67 -9.83 3.38 21.51
CA GLU A 67 -8.84 2.44 22.08
C GLU A 67 -9.31 0.99 22.13
N ARG A 68 -10.56 0.73 22.55
CA ARG A 68 -11.12 -0.63 22.64
C ARG A 68 -11.21 -1.33 21.27
N PHE A 69 -11.35 -0.56 20.21
CA PHE A 69 -11.50 -1.05 18.83
C PHE A 69 -10.32 -0.66 17.96
N GLY A 70 -9.29 -0.01 18.52
CA GLY A 70 -8.17 0.56 17.77
C GLY A 70 -7.47 -0.44 16.86
N ILE A 71 -7.16 -1.64 17.37
CA ILE A 71 -6.53 -2.71 16.58
C ILE A 71 -7.44 -3.13 15.42
N PHE A 72 -8.71 -3.43 15.70
CA PHE A 72 -9.66 -3.85 14.68
C PHE A 72 -9.84 -2.76 13.61
N PHE A 73 -10.05 -1.52 14.03
CA PHE A 73 -10.19 -0.37 13.13
C PHE A 73 -8.96 -0.19 12.25
N THR A 74 -7.77 -0.28 12.84
CA THR A 74 -6.51 -0.18 12.10
C THR A 74 -6.36 -1.27 11.06
N ILE A 75 -6.68 -2.54 11.39
CA ILE A 75 -6.65 -3.65 10.44
C ILE A 75 -7.58 -3.39 9.27
N VAL A 76 -8.80 -2.92 9.54
CA VAL A 76 -9.78 -2.60 8.48
C VAL A 76 -9.25 -1.48 7.57
N CYS A 77 -8.67 -0.42 8.14
CA CYS A 77 -8.07 0.66 7.37
C CYS A 77 -6.92 0.16 6.46
N PHE A 78 -6.03 -0.69 6.98
CA PHE A 78 -4.99 -1.32 6.19
C PHE A 78 -5.57 -2.13 5.02
N ILE A 79 -6.51 -3.04 5.31
CA ILE A 79 -7.10 -3.93 4.29
C ILE A 79 -7.77 -3.12 3.19
N ILE A 80 -8.55 -2.09 3.55
CA ILE A 80 -9.20 -1.22 2.58
C ILE A 80 -8.16 -0.52 1.71
N PHE A 81 -7.13 0.09 2.32
CA PHE A 81 -6.11 0.81 1.58
C PHE A 81 -5.31 -0.11 0.66
N LEU A 82 -4.88 -1.29 1.15
CA LEU A 82 -4.12 -2.25 0.36
C LEU A 82 -4.91 -2.75 -0.86
N ASN A 83 -6.19 -3.09 -0.67
CA ASN A 83 -7.04 -3.52 -1.77
C ASN A 83 -7.32 -2.39 -2.77
N ALA A 84 -7.63 -1.19 -2.27
CA ALA A 84 -7.85 -0.03 -3.13
C ALA A 84 -6.59 0.28 -3.97
N PHE A 85 -5.41 0.24 -3.34
CA PHE A 85 -4.14 0.47 -4.02
C PHE A 85 -3.84 -0.61 -5.07
N ASN A 86 -4.12 -1.88 -4.76
CA ASN A 86 -3.95 -2.97 -5.72
C ASN A 86 -4.91 -2.84 -6.91
N MET A 87 -6.16 -2.43 -6.67
CA MET A 87 -7.11 -2.16 -7.75
C MET A 87 -6.71 -0.93 -8.60
N PHE A 88 -6.04 0.03 -7.97
CA PHE A 88 -5.55 1.24 -8.63
C PHE A 88 -4.34 0.96 -9.54
N ASP A 89 -3.57 -0.11 -9.30
CA ASP A 89 -2.41 -0.52 -10.11
C ASP A 89 -2.84 -1.14 -11.44
N GLY A 90 -3.53 -0.37 -12.28
CA GLY A 90 -4.04 -0.82 -13.58
C GLY A 90 -3.25 -0.31 -14.79
N ILE A 91 -2.44 0.70 -14.64
CA ILE A 91 -1.69 1.40 -15.71
C ILE A 91 -0.24 1.56 -15.29
N ASN A 92 0.68 1.38 -16.24
CA ASN A 92 2.11 1.53 -15.99
C ASN A 92 2.45 2.89 -15.33
N GLY A 93 3.16 2.82 -14.21
CA GLY A 93 3.62 3.99 -13.47
C GLY A 93 2.58 4.65 -12.56
N GLN A 94 1.30 4.31 -12.64
CA GLN A 94 0.23 4.98 -11.89
C GLN A 94 0.43 4.83 -10.37
N SER A 95 0.57 3.62 -9.88
CA SER A 95 0.80 3.32 -8.45
C SER A 95 2.12 3.90 -7.94
N GLY A 96 3.18 3.83 -8.73
CA GLY A 96 4.48 4.41 -8.37
C GLY A 96 4.44 5.94 -8.28
N CYS A 97 3.83 6.63 -9.25
CA CYS A 97 3.67 8.09 -9.19
C CYS A 97 2.81 8.52 -8.00
N TYR A 98 1.70 7.82 -7.73
CA TYR A 98 0.85 8.09 -6.58
C TYR A 98 1.60 7.91 -5.26
N SER A 99 2.41 6.85 -5.16
CA SER A 99 3.27 6.61 -4.00
C SER A 99 4.25 7.75 -3.77
N LEU A 100 4.88 8.29 -4.82
CA LEU A 100 5.79 9.43 -4.70
C LEU A 100 5.09 10.69 -4.20
N VAL A 101 3.86 10.95 -4.64
CA VAL A 101 3.07 12.08 -4.13
C VAL A 101 2.83 11.94 -2.63
N ILE A 102 2.41 10.76 -2.17
CA ILE A 102 2.20 10.49 -0.73
C ILE A 102 3.51 10.66 0.03
N LEU A 103 4.60 10.05 -0.43
CA LEU A 103 5.91 10.12 0.24
C LEU A 103 6.43 11.56 0.32
N THR A 104 6.25 12.36 -0.74
CA THR A 104 6.61 13.78 -0.74
C THR A 104 5.83 14.54 0.33
N PHE A 105 4.51 14.32 0.42
CA PHE A 105 3.67 14.93 1.45
C PHE A 105 4.10 14.53 2.86
N LEU A 106 4.38 13.24 3.09
CA LEU A 106 4.85 12.74 4.37
C LEU A 106 6.22 13.31 4.75
N TYR A 107 7.13 13.44 3.77
CA TYR A 107 8.45 14.05 3.99
C TYR A 107 8.36 15.51 4.37
N LEU A 108 7.47 16.28 3.74
CA LEU A 108 7.25 17.69 4.09
C LEU A 108 6.69 17.87 5.51
N LYS A 109 5.93 16.89 6.00
CA LYS A 109 5.39 16.88 7.37
C LYS A 109 6.44 16.49 8.40
N ASN A 110 7.11 15.37 8.17
CA ASN A 110 8.13 14.80 9.07
C ASN A 110 9.30 14.24 8.23
N PRO A 111 10.38 15.04 8.04
CA PRO A 111 11.56 14.58 7.31
C PRO A 111 12.17 13.33 7.93
N ASN A 112 12.23 12.23 7.16
CA ASN A 112 12.80 10.99 7.62
C ASN A 112 13.61 10.33 6.49
N ILE A 113 14.80 9.84 6.83
CA ILE A 113 15.69 9.16 5.89
C ILE A 113 15.03 7.94 5.22
N PHE A 114 14.17 7.21 5.92
CA PHE A 114 13.45 6.06 5.36
C PHE A 114 12.51 6.48 4.21
N ILE A 115 11.86 7.64 4.31
CA ILE A 115 10.99 8.15 3.25
C ILE A 115 11.82 8.44 1.99
N ILE A 116 13.02 8.99 2.15
CA ILE A 116 13.95 9.27 1.03
C ILE A 116 14.38 7.96 0.37
N LEU A 117 14.79 6.96 1.15
CA LEU A 117 15.24 5.66 0.62
C LEU A 117 14.12 4.95 -0.16
N ILE A 118 12.90 4.94 0.35
CA ILE A 118 11.73 4.37 -0.32
C ILE A 118 11.44 5.15 -1.61
N SER A 119 11.51 6.50 -1.57
CA SER A 119 11.27 7.34 -2.75
C SER A 119 12.29 7.07 -3.86
N ILE A 120 13.56 6.93 -3.53
CA ILE A 120 14.62 6.55 -4.50
C ILE A 120 14.31 5.19 -5.12
N SER A 121 13.90 4.21 -4.30
CA SER A 121 13.56 2.87 -4.77
C SER A 121 12.37 2.90 -5.74
N ILE A 122 11.34 3.70 -5.45
CA ILE A 122 10.17 3.87 -6.31
C ILE A 122 10.53 4.61 -7.61
N ILE A 123 11.39 5.62 -7.56
CA ILE A 123 11.88 6.31 -8.76
C ILE A 123 12.61 5.33 -9.68
N PHE A 124 13.49 4.49 -9.12
CA PHE A 124 14.18 3.46 -9.88
C PHE A 124 13.22 2.44 -10.49
N PHE A 125 12.21 1.99 -9.70
CA PHE A 125 11.14 1.14 -10.20
C PHE A 125 10.40 1.80 -11.37
N LEU A 126 9.98 3.06 -11.24
CA LEU A 126 9.28 3.81 -12.29
C LEU A 126 10.10 3.91 -13.57
N TYR A 127 11.39 4.18 -13.46
CA TYR A 127 12.28 4.21 -14.62
C TYR A 127 12.26 2.90 -15.41
N LEU A 128 12.28 1.76 -14.76
CA LEU A 128 12.21 0.44 -15.40
C LEU A 128 10.80 0.11 -15.89
N ASN A 129 9.77 0.50 -15.13
CA ASN A 129 8.37 0.28 -15.46
C ASN A 129 7.94 1.05 -16.73
N PHE A 130 8.33 2.33 -16.86
CA PHE A 130 8.08 3.11 -18.08
C PHE A 130 8.82 2.56 -19.30
N LYS A 131 9.92 1.83 -19.10
CA LYS A 131 10.60 1.08 -20.18
C LYS A 131 9.98 -0.28 -20.47
N ASN A 132 8.85 -0.61 -19.86
CA ASN A 132 8.17 -1.92 -19.94
C ASN A 132 9.09 -3.12 -19.59
N LYS A 133 10.12 -2.88 -18.74
CA LYS A 133 11.04 -3.94 -18.30
C LYS A 133 10.56 -4.68 -17.08
N ILE A 134 9.80 -4.03 -16.21
CA ILE A 134 9.23 -4.61 -14.99
C ILE A 134 7.81 -4.12 -14.79
N PHE A 135 6.99 -4.97 -14.16
CA PHE A 135 5.64 -4.66 -13.71
C PHE A 135 5.56 -4.86 -12.21
N LEU A 136 4.70 -4.09 -11.54
CA LEU A 136 4.55 -4.15 -10.10
C LEU A 136 3.89 -5.46 -9.65
N GLY A 137 2.78 -5.82 -10.31
CA GLY A 137 1.97 -6.98 -9.97
C GLY A 137 1.32 -6.87 -8.59
N ASP A 138 0.49 -7.85 -8.24
CA ASP A 138 -0.25 -7.86 -6.95
C ASP A 138 0.69 -7.81 -5.75
N ASN A 139 1.78 -8.59 -5.75
CA ASN A 139 2.71 -8.65 -4.63
C ASN A 139 3.44 -7.32 -4.41
N GLY A 140 3.84 -6.65 -5.50
CA GLY A 140 4.49 -5.35 -5.41
C GLY A 140 3.54 -4.25 -4.95
N SER A 141 2.30 -4.25 -5.42
CA SER A 141 1.28 -3.27 -5.01
C SER A 141 0.91 -3.44 -3.54
N TYR A 142 0.76 -4.68 -3.03
CA TYR A 142 0.55 -4.94 -1.61
C TYR A 142 1.73 -4.52 -0.74
N LEU A 143 2.99 -4.77 -1.19
CA LEU A 143 4.17 -4.36 -0.44
C LEU A 143 4.26 -2.82 -0.33
N ILE A 144 4.12 -2.11 -1.45
CA ILE A 144 4.19 -0.64 -1.44
C ILE A 144 3.06 -0.06 -0.60
N SER A 145 1.82 -0.52 -0.78
CA SER A 145 0.68 -0.03 -0.01
C SER A 145 0.81 -0.32 1.48
N PHE A 146 1.36 -1.47 1.88
CA PHE A 146 1.64 -1.77 3.28
C PHE A 146 2.65 -0.78 3.87
N LEU A 147 3.76 -0.52 3.19
CA LEU A 147 4.77 0.45 3.63
C LEU A 147 4.19 1.86 3.74
N LEU A 148 3.40 2.28 2.74
CA LEU A 148 2.72 3.58 2.77
C LEU A 148 1.75 3.68 3.95
N SER A 149 0.94 2.64 4.21
CA SER A 149 0.02 2.61 5.34
C SER A 149 0.75 2.77 6.67
N CYS A 150 1.85 2.05 6.86
CA CYS A 150 2.69 2.18 8.07
C CYS A 150 3.19 3.62 8.25
N LEU A 151 3.69 4.24 7.18
CA LEU A 151 4.22 5.61 7.23
C LEU A 151 3.12 6.64 7.48
N ILE A 152 1.95 6.49 6.85
CA ILE A 152 0.79 7.38 7.04
C ILE A 152 0.32 7.32 8.49
N ILE A 153 0.15 6.12 9.06
CA ILE A 153 -0.35 5.96 10.43
C ILE A 153 0.68 6.46 11.45
N LYS A 154 1.96 6.16 11.26
CA LYS A 154 3.02 6.71 12.14
C LYS A 154 3.03 8.23 12.11
N ASN A 155 2.94 8.83 10.93
CA ASN A 155 2.89 10.28 10.80
C ASN A 155 1.64 10.86 11.47
N TYR A 156 0.48 10.22 11.29
CA TYR A 156 -0.77 10.61 11.95
C TYR A 156 -0.65 10.57 13.47
N ASN A 157 -0.16 9.49 14.05
CA ASN A 157 0.02 9.33 15.49
C ASN A 157 1.04 10.33 16.06
N LEU A 158 2.14 10.61 15.34
CA LEU A 158 3.11 11.64 15.74
C LEU A 158 2.49 13.05 15.76
N THR A 159 1.65 13.38 14.78
CA THR A 159 0.98 14.69 14.78
C THR A 159 0.01 14.83 15.95
N LEU A 160 -0.69 13.75 16.34
CA LEU A 160 -1.57 13.76 17.51
C LEU A 160 -0.79 14.02 18.81
N ILE A 161 0.37 13.37 18.99
CA ILE A 161 1.20 13.56 20.19
C ILE A 161 1.64 15.02 20.31
N ASN A 162 2.06 15.65 19.22
CA ASN A 162 2.48 17.04 19.23
C ASN A 162 1.34 18.00 19.61
N PHE A 163 0.09 17.71 19.20
CA PHE A 163 -1.08 18.50 19.55
C PHE A 163 -1.53 18.33 21.01
N THR A 164 -1.19 17.23 21.68
CA THR A 164 -1.57 16.99 23.07
C THR A 164 -0.57 17.54 24.08
N VAL A 165 0.59 17.99 23.64
CA VAL A 165 1.68 18.51 24.47
C VAL A 165 1.70 20.05 24.49
N GLU A 166 1.00 20.73 23.59
CA GLU A 166 0.74 22.18 23.61
C GLU A 166 -0.54 22.51 24.39
#